data_4b67a18dc179e80c67b8ae5aa8051d33
#
_entry.id   4b67a18dc179e80c67b8ae5aa8051d33
#
_cell.length_a   1.000
_cell.length_b   1.000
_cell.length_c   1.000
_cell.angle_alpha   90.00
_cell.angle_beta   90.00
_cell.angle_gamma   90.00
#
_symmetry.space_group_name_H-M   'P 1'
#
loop_
_entity.id
_entity.type
_entity.pdbx_description
1 polymer ?
#
loop_
_entity_poly.entity_id
_entity_poly.type
_entity_poly.pdbx_seq_one_letter_code
_entity_poly.pdbx_strand_id
1 'polypeptide(L)'
;MTKKVVIASNNAHKVEEIKTALSFEGWEYQTMAEAGIVSSPEETGATFEENARIKARAVYDITHTAVLADDSGLIVDALDGAPGVYSSRYSGIEGDDEANNAKLLEEMRNVPENERTARFACVLVLIDDDGTETVAEGFIEGRIGHEEKGAEGFGYDPLFWPEYFDCSCTLAEVPQREKNKISHRGNALRELKKYLSNS
;
A
#
# COMPACT_ATOMS: atom_id res chain seq x y z
N MET A 1 20.41 -19.80 9.57
CA MET A 1 20.21 -19.72 8.10
C MET A 1 19.45 -18.42 7.83
N THR A 2 19.79 -17.69 6.79
CA THR A 2 19.07 -16.47 6.40
C THR A 2 17.80 -16.85 5.66
N LYS A 3 16.66 -16.34 6.07
CA LYS A 3 15.36 -16.52 5.41
C LYS A 3 15.25 -15.54 4.26
N LYS A 4 15.05 -16.04 3.04
CA LYS A 4 14.82 -15.19 1.87
C LYS A 4 13.33 -14.94 1.70
N VAL A 5 12.95 -13.69 1.50
CA VAL A 5 11.56 -13.29 1.27
C VAL A 5 11.48 -12.50 -0.02
N VAL A 6 10.68 -12.97 -0.97
CA VAL A 6 10.44 -12.26 -2.23
C VAL A 6 9.29 -11.27 -2.04
N ILE A 7 9.52 -10.00 -2.38
CA ILE A 7 8.48 -8.97 -2.39
C ILE A 7 7.74 -9.05 -3.73
N ALA A 8 6.49 -9.51 -3.70
CA ALA A 8 5.63 -9.67 -4.87
C ALA A 8 4.94 -8.35 -5.25
N SER A 9 5.73 -7.40 -5.74
CA SER A 9 5.24 -6.10 -6.22
C SER A 9 6.06 -5.62 -7.41
N ASN A 10 5.37 -5.08 -8.42
CA ASN A 10 5.97 -4.37 -9.57
C ASN A 10 6.08 -2.86 -9.32
N ASN A 11 5.52 -2.34 -8.22
CA ASN A 11 5.61 -0.93 -7.86
C ASN A 11 6.89 -0.66 -7.07
N ALA A 12 7.83 0.07 -7.68
CA ALA A 12 9.14 0.37 -7.09
C ALA A 12 9.04 1.15 -5.77
N HIS A 13 8.08 2.08 -5.66
CA HIS A 13 7.87 2.86 -4.44
C HIS A 13 7.42 1.98 -3.27
N LYS A 14 6.47 1.06 -3.51
CA LYS A 14 6.03 0.09 -2.50
C LYS A 14 7.18 -0.81 -2.05
N VAL A 15 7.98 -1.31 -3.00
CA VAL A 15 9.15 -2.16 -2.70
C VAL A 15 10.16 -1.42 -1.83
N GLU A 16 10.46 -0.16 -2.14
CA GLU A 16 11.39 0.67 -1.36
C GLU A 16 10.87 0.92 0.06
N GLU A 17 9.59 1.25 0.22
CA GLU A 17 8.96 1.42 1.54
C GLU A 17 9.02 0.13 2.36
N ILE A 18 8.72 -1.03 1.75
CA ILE A 18 8.79 -2.33 2.42
C ILE A 18 10.24 -2.64 2.85
N LYS A 19 11.21 -2.55 1.94
CA LYS A 19 12.63 -2.81 2.25
C LYS A 19 13.17 -1.90 3.36
N THR A 20 12.73 -0.64 3.39
CA THR A 20 13.16 0.34 4.40
C THR A 20 12.54 0.09 5.77
N ALA A 21 11.27 -0.35 5.81
CA ALA A 21 10.52 -0.52 7.05
C ALA A 21 10.69 -1.91 7.68
N LEU A 22 10.95 -2.95 6.86
CA LEU A 22 11.15 -4.30 7.34
C LEU A 22 12.62 -4.55 7.71
N SER A 23 12.86 -4.73 9.00
CA SER A 23 14.14 -5.21 9.51
C SER A 23 13.89 -6.37 10.49
N PHE A 24 13.71 -7.58 9.95
CA PHE A 24 13.75 -8.79 10.76
C PHE A 24 15.17 -9.35 10.76
N GLU A 25 15.68 -9.66 11.94
CA GLU A 25 17.00 -10.30 12.06
C GLU A 25 16.98 -11.66 11.34
N GLY A 26 17.94 -11.89 10.48
CA GLY A 26 18.06 -13.12 9.70
C GLY A 26 17.15 -13.19 8.46
N TRP A 27 16.46 -12.11 8.08
CA TRP A 27 15.68 -12.04 6.84
C TRP A 27 16.41 -11.24 5.76
N GLU A 28 16.34 -11.72 4.52
CA GLU A 28 16.86 -11.07 3.31
C GLU A 28 15.69 -10.84 2.34
N TYR A 29 15.44 -9.58 2.00
CA TYR A 29 14.35 -9.20 1.10
C TYR A 29 14.87 -9.03 -0.31
N GLN A 30 14.22 -9.72 -1.26
CA GLN A 30 14.53 -9.66 -2.69
C GLN A 30 13.31 -9.14 -3.45
N THR A 31 13.53 -8.33 -4.47
CA THR A 31 12.50 -8.02 -5.47
C THR A 31 12.26 -9.25 -6.34
N MET A 32 11.14 -9.29 -7.06
CA MET A 32 10.91 -10.32 -8.09
C MET A 32 12.03 -10.34 -9.13
N ALA A 33 12.52 -9.16 -9.54
CA ALA A 33 13.63 -9.06 -10.50
C ALA A 33 14.95 -9.64 -9.97
N GLU A 34 15.32 -9.35 -8.71
CA GLU A 34 16.49 -9.95 -8.03
C GLU A 34 16.36 -11.46 -7.88
N ALA A 35 15.14 -11.97 -7.73
CA ALA A 35 14.86 -13.41 -7.69
C ALA A 35 14.70 -14.04 -9.08
N GLY A 36 14.83 -13.28 -10.17
CA GLY A 36 14.65 -13.77 -11.55
C GLY A 36 13.20 -14.12 -11.93
N ILE A 37 12.22 -13.50 -11.25
CA ILE A 37 10.80 -13.79 -11.42
C ILE A 37 10.13 -12.67 -12.20
N VAL A 38 9.26 -13.05 -13.14
CA VAL A 38 8.32 -12.17 -13.81
C VAL A 38 6.91 -12.65 -13.47
N SER A 39 6.15 -11.82 -12.74
CA SER A 39 4.77 -12.12 -12.35
C SER A 39 3.94 -10.84 -12.38
N SER A 40 2.78 -10.91 -13.01
CA SER A 40 1.79 -9.84 -13.05
C SER A 40 0.40 -10.48 -13.16
N PRO A 41 -0.08 -11.14 -12.10
CA PRO A 41 -1.41 -11.77 -12.13
C PRO A 41 -2.49 -10.69 -12.26
N GLU A 42 -3.60 -11.04 -12.88
CA GLU A 42 -4.77 -10.19 -12.93
C GLU A 42 -5.37 -10.06 -11.52
N GLU A 43 -5.53 -8.82 -11.05
CA GLU A 43 -6.12 -8.50 -9.75
C GLU A 43 -7.65 -8.48 -9.87
N THR A 44 -8.27 -9.65 -9.66
CA THR A 44 -9.73 -9.87 -9.79
C THR A 44 -10.46 -9.82 -8.46
N GLY A 45 -9.74 -9.61 -7.36
CA GLY A 45 -10.31 -9.55 -6.02
C GLY A 45 -11.18 -8.30 -5.80
N ALA A 46 -12.20 -8.44 -4.98
CA ALA A 46 -13.07 -7.35 -4.55
C ALA A 46 -12.50 -6.59 -3.33
N THR A 47 -11.48 -7.13 -2.68
CA THR A 47 -10.83 -6.56 -1.50
C THR A 47 -9.32 -6.49 -1.68
N PHE A 48 -8.66 -5.62 -0.90
CA PHE A 48 -7.18 -5.56 -0.87
C PHE A 48 -6.56 -6.89 -0.45
N GLU A 49 -7.18 -7.59 0.51
CA GLU A 49 -6.71 -8.90 0.96
C GLU A 49 -6.73 -9.94 -0.17
N GLU A 50 -7.83 -10.01 -0.92
CA GLU A 50 -7.94 -10.94 -2.04
C GLU A 50 -6.87 -10.66 -3.10
N ASN A 51 -6.65 -9.39 -3.47
CA ASN A 51 -5.64 -9.01 -4.44
C ASN A 51 -4.21 -9.25 -3.93
N ALA A 52 -3.91 -8.94 -2.66
CA ALA A 52 -2.62 -9.25 -2.06
C ALA A 52 -2.36 -10.76 -2.06
N ARG A 53 -3.39 -11.56 -1.74
CA ARG A 53 -3.29 -13.04 -1.77
C ARG A 53 -3.05 -13.57 -3.17
N ILE A 54 -3.74 -13.05 -4.20
CA ILE A 54 -3.51 -13.41 -5.61
C ILE A 54 -2.05 -13.18 -5.99
N LYS A 55 -1.50 -11.99 -5.65
CA LYS A 55 -0.10 -11.65 -5.92
C LYS A 55 0.88 -12.54 -5.19
N ALA A 56 0.64 -12.78 -3.89
CA ALA A 56 1.52 -13.62 -3.08
C ALA A 56 1.56 -15.06 -3.60
N ARG A 57 0.40 -15.65 -3.88
CA ARG A 57 0.31 -17.03 -4.38
C ARG A 57 0.95 -17.20 -5.75
N ALA A 58 0.72 -16.26 -6.67
CA ALA A 58 1.30 -16.32 -8.01
C ALA A 58 2.84 -16.39 -7.99
N VAL A 59 3.48 -15.75 -7.01
CA VAL A 59 4.94 -15.79 -6.84
C VAL A 59 5.37 -17.01 -6.02
N TYR A 60 4.64 -17.37 -4.97
CA TYR A 60 4.93 -18.55 -4.15
C TYR A 60 4.89 -19.86 -4.95
N ASP A 61 3.92 -20.03 -5.83
CA ASP A 61 3.78 -21.22 -6.68
C ASP A 61 4.96 -21.40 -7.66
N ILE A 62 5.69 -20.32 -7.96
CA ILE A 62 6.90 -20.36 -8.79
C ILE A 62 8.14 -20.66 -7.94
N THR A 63 8.23 -20.05 -6.74
CA THR A 63 9.47 -20.02 -5.97
C THR A 63 9.55 -21.08 -4.89
N HIS A 64 8.41 -21.44 -4.30
CA HIS A 64 8.32 -22.25 -3.08
C HIS A 64 9.20 -21.72 -1.94
N THR A 65 9.37 -20.38 -1.88
CA THR A 65 10.08 -19.67 -0.82
C THR A 65 9.15 -18.60 -0.23
N ALA A 66 9.50 -18.05 0.91
CA ALA A 66 8.65 -17.03 1.54
C ALA A 66 8.40 -15.83 0.62
N VAL A 67 7.15 -15.38 0.54
CA VAL A 67 6.68 -14.29 -0.30
C VAL A 67 5.88 -13.29 0.50
N LEU A 68 6.16 -12.01 0.34
CA LEU A 68 5.37 -10.91 0.89
C LEU A 68 4.74 -10.11 -0.25
N ALA A 69 3.41 -10.02 -0.27
CA ALA A 69 2.66 -9.17 -1.18
C ALA A 69 1.96 -8.04 -0.44
N ASP A 70 1.76 -6.93 -1.13
CA ASP A 70 1.06 -5.73 -0.69
C ASP A 70 -0.07 -5.42 -1.68
N ASP A 71 -1.27 -5.20 -1.14
CA ASP A 71 -2.29 -4.46 -1.86
C ASP A 71 -2.78 -3.30 -1.01
N SER A 72 -2.92 -2.12 -1.63
CA SER A 72 -3.17 -0.90 -0.90
C SER A 72 -3.81 0.15 -1.79
N GLY A 73 -4.60 1.02 -1.18
CA GLY A 73 -5.27 2.09 -1.89
C GLY A 73 -5.92 3.09 -0.96
N LEU A 74 -6.52 4.10 -1.60
CA LEU A 74 -7.29 5.16 -0.97
C LEU A 74 -8.76 4.77 -0.91
N ILE A 75 -9.38 4.98 0.24
CA ILE A 75 -10.82 4.78 0.49
C ILE A 75 -11.39 6.14 0.85
N VAL A 76 -12.37 6.65 0.09
CA VAL A 76 -13.02 7.94 0.34
C VAL A 76 -14.48 7.71 0.69
N ASP A 77 -14.90 8.17 1.86
CA ASP A 77 -16.22 7.87 2.40
C ASP A 77 -17.35 8.49 1.54
N ALA A 78 -17.18 9.72 1.07
CA ALA A 78 -18.15 10.39 0.20
C ALA A 78 -18.31 9.77 -1.18
N LEU A 79 -17.41 8.86 -1.58
CA LEU A 79 -17.43 8.13 -2.85
C LEU A 79 -17.71 6.64 -2.65
N ASP A 80 -18.43 6.27 -1.58
CA ASP A 80 -18.77 4.90 -1.22
C ASP A 80 -17.54 3.95 -1.21
N GLY A 81 -16.39 4.49 -0.79
CA GLY A 81 -15.12 3.77 -0.70
C GLY A 81 -14.26 3.80 -1.98
N ALA A 82 -14.72 4.40 -3.07
CA ALA A 82 -13.86 4.60 -4.24
C ALA A 82 -12.71 5.56 -3.90
N PRO A 83 -11.55 5.42 -4.58
CA PRO A 83 -11.16 4.45 -5.60
C PRO A 83 -10.97 3.00 -5.10
N GLY A 84 -10.69 2.74 -3.82
CA GLY A 84 -10.56 1.40 -3.25
C GLY A 84 -9.51 0.55 -3.98
N VAL A 85 -9.84 -0.68 -4.35
CA VAL A 85 -8.94 -1.60 -5.08
C VAL A 85 -8.55 -1.13 -6.49
N TYR A 86 -9.21 -0.09 -6.99
CA TYR A 86 -8.90 0.53 -8.29
C TYR A 86 -7.96 1.73 -8.17
N SER A 87 -7.35 1.96 -6.99
CA SER A 87 -6.55 3.18 -6.72
C SER A 87 -5.47 3.46 -7.75
N SER A 88 -4.76 2.44 -8.23
CA SER A 88 -3.68 2.60 -9.22
C SER A 88 -4.15 2.89 -10.64
N ARG A 89 -5.42 2.60 -10.93
CA ARG A 89 -6.04 2.73 -12.27
C ARG A 89 -7.39 3.45 -12.25
N TYR A 90 -7.57 4.35 -11.30
CA TYR A 90 -8.85 5.04 -11.08
C TYR A 90 -9.31 5.86 -12.28
N SER A 91 -8.37 6.50 -12.98
CA SER A 91 -8.62 7.20 -14.26
C SER A 91 -8.87 6.27 -15.44
N GLY A 92 -8.59 4.96 -15.29
CA GLY A 92 -8.61 3.96 -16.36
C GLY A 92 -7.23 3.63 -16.92
N ILE A 93 -6.18 4.34 -16.48
CA ILE A 93 -4.78 4.12 -16.88
C ILE A 93 -4.01 3.70 -15.66
N GLU A 94 -3.34 2.53 -15.70
CA GLU A 94 -2.53 2.02 -14.61
C GLU A 94 -1.31 2.91 -14.35
N GLY A 95 -1.14 3.37 -13.10
CA GLY A 95 0.02 4.14 -12.66
C GLY A 95 0.05 5.61 -13.12
N ASP A 96 -1.04 6.13 -13.69
CA ASP A 96 -1.16 7.56 -14.03
C ASP A 96 -1.67 8.35 -12.82
N ASP A 97 -0.75 8.71 -11.92
CA ASP A 97 -1.08 9.40 -10.68
C ASP A 97 -1.71 10.77 -10.93
N GLU A 98 -1.26 11.51 -11.97
CA GLU A 98 -1.81 12.82 -12.33
C GLU A 98 -3.28 12.71 -12.76
N ALA A 99 -3.59 11.77 -13.65
CA ALA A 99 -4.96 11.54 -14.08
C ALA A 99 -5.86 11.00 -12.95
N ASN A 100 -5.32 10.14 -12.07
CA ASN A 100 -6.04 9.62 -10.91
C ASN A 100 -6.38 10.74 -9.92
N ASN A 101 -5.45 11.64 -9.62
CA ASN A 101 -5.65 12.80 -8.75
C ASN A 101 -6.66 13.79 -9.35
N ALA A 102 -6.53 14.09 -10.64
CA ALA A 102 -7.46 14.98 -11.33
C ALA A 102 -8.91 14.44 -11.29
N LYS A 103 -9.09 13.13 -11.52
CA LYS A 103 -10.40 12.49 -11.43
C LYS A 103 -10.96 12.55 -10.00
N LEU A 104 -10.15 12.26 -8.99
CA LEU A 104 -10.56 12.33 -7.60
C LEU A 104 -11.02 13.75 -7.23
N LEU A 105 -10.27 14.78 -7.60
CA LEU A 105 -10.64 16.18 -7.35
C LEU A 105 -11.95 16.56 -8.03
N GLU A 106 -12.17 16.09 -9.26
CA GLU A 106 -13.42 16.34 -9.99
C GLU A 106 -14.63 15.73 -9.28
N GLU A 107 -14.54 14.47 -8.86
CA GLU A 107 -15.63 13.79 -8.16
C GLU A 107 -15.88 14.37 -6.76
N MET A 108 -14.83 14.88 -6.12
CA MET A 108 -14.90 15.55 -4.81
C MET A 108 -15.28 17.04 -4.87
N ARG A 109 -15.47 17.62 -6.06
CA ARG A 109 -15.67 19.07 -6.25
C ARG A 109 -16.79 19.65 -5.39
N ASN A 110 -17.91 18.96 -5.30
CA ASN A 110 -19.12 19.41 -4.60
C ASN A 110 -19.30 18.78 -3.21
N VAL A 111 -18.31 18.01 -2.74
CA VAL A 111 -18.36 17.38 -1.42
C VAL A 111 -18.01 18.40 -0.35
N PRO A 112 -18.89 18.64 0.66
CA PRO A 112 -18.63 19.56 1.76
C PRO A 112 -17.38 19.19 2.57
N GLU A 113 -16.72 20.17 3.18
CA GLU A 113 -15.48 19.99 3.93
C GLU A 113 -15.58 18.91 5.02
N ASN A 114 -16.69 18.84 5.73
CA ASN A 114 -16.93 17.87 6.80
C ASN A 114 -17.22 16.45 6.32
N GLU A 115 -17.40 16.23 5.02
CA GLU A 115 -17.69 14.94 4.39
C GLU A 115 -16.53 14.41 3.55
N ARG A 116 -15.38 15.06 3.58
CA ARG A 116 -14.19 14.70 2.80
C ARG A 116 -13.29 13.68 3.50
N THR A 117 -13.83 12.92 4.45
CA THR A 117 -13.07 11.90 5.18
C THR A 117 -12.62 10.78 4.28
N ALA A 118 -11.41 10.31 4.52
CA ALA A 118 -10.77 9.26 3.73
C ALA A 118 -9.73 8.53 4.57
N ARG A 119 -9.34 7.35 4.11
CA ARG A 119 -8.20 6.60 4.67
C ARG A 119 -7.39 5.95 3.58
N PHE A 120 -6.08 5.84 3.79
CA PHE A 120 -5.31 4.84 3.09
C PHE A 120 -5.35 3.51 3.83
N ALA A 121 -5.50 2.43 3.09
CA ALA A 121 -5.44 1.07 3.57
C ALA A 121 -4.28 0.31 2.92
N CYS A 122 -3.64 -0.57 3.67
CA CYS A 122 -2.66 -1.52 3.18
C CYS A 122 -2.95 -2.88 3.78
N VAL A 123 -3.03 -3.90 2.95
CA VAL A 123 -3.08 -5.29 3.38
C VAL A 123 -1.84 -6.01 2.89
N LEU A 124 -1.15 -6.64 3.81
CA LEU A 124 0.02 -7.48 3.57
C LEU A 124 -0.38 -8.94 3.69
N VAL A 125 0.04 -9.77 2.75
CA VAL A 125 -0.04 -11.23 2.82
C VAL A 125 1.37 -11.78 2.75
N LEU A 126 1.80 -12.42 3.82
CA LEU A 126 3.02 -13.21 3.88
C LEU A 126 2.65 -14.69 3.72
N ILE A 127 3.23 -15.37 2.74
CA ILE A 127 3.22 -16.82 2.65
C ILE A 127 4.62 -17.29 3.03
N ASP A 128 4.72 -18.12 4.07
CA ASP A 128 6.00 -18.64 4.56
C ASP A 128 6.50 -19.81 3.71
N ASP A 129 7.74 -20.27 3.94
CA ASP A 129 8.37 -21.41 3.21
C ASP A 129 7.55 -22.70 3.33
N ASP A 130 6.78 -22.88 4.40
CA ASP A 130 5.89 -24.03 4.62
C ASP A 130 4.47 -23.84 4.05
N GLY A 131 4.20 -22.69 3.42
CA GLY A 131 2.89 -22.35 2.87
C GLY A 131 1.91 -21.73 3.87
N THR A 132 2.33 -21.51 5.12
CA THR A 132 1.51 -20.81 6.11
C THR A 132 1.30 -19.36 5.72
N GLU A 133 0.04 -18.88 5.77
CA GLU A 133 -0.32 -17.51 5.46
C GLU A 133 -0.48 -16.67 6.73
N THR A 134 0.09 -15.47 6.72
CA THR A 134 -0.15 -14.43 7.71
C THR A 134 -0.62 -13.17 7.01
N VAL A 135 -1.75 -12.63 7.48
CA VAL A 135 -2.34 -11.38 6.96
C VAL A 135 -2.18 -10.29 8.00
N ALA A 136 -1.77 -9.10 7.56
CA ALA A 136 -1.67 -7.92 8.41
C ALA A 136 -2.22 -6.70 7.68
N GLU A 137 -2.94 -5.86 8.41
CA GLU A 137 -3.58 -4.67 7.87
C GLU A 137 -3.05 -3.41 8.56
N GLY A 138 -3.07 -2.31 7.85
CA GLY A 138 -2.74 -1.01 8.40
C GLY A 138 -3.47 0.10 7.68
N PHE A 139 -3.86 1.11 8.46
CA PHE A 139 -4.62 2.26 7.99
C PHE A 139 -3.95 3.56 8.44
N ILE A 140 -4.24 4.63 7.74
CA ILE A 140 -4.05 6.00 8.18
C ILE A 140 -5.29 6.81 7.83
N GLU A 141 -5.92 7.39 8.83
CA GLU A 141 -7.11 8.23 8.68
C GLU A 141 -6.71 9.65 8.28
N GLY A 142 -7.60 10.32 7.53
CA GLY A 142 -7.38 11.68 7.06
C GLY A 142 -8.55 12.20 6.24
N ARG A 143 -8.26 13.17 5.40
CA ARG A 143 -9.24 13.77 4.48
C ARG A 143 -8.61 14.14 3.15
N ILE A 144 -9.45 14.31 2.13
CA ILE A 144 -9.04 14.77 0.81
C ILE A 144 -9.10 16.29 0.74
N GLY A 145 -8.00 16.91 0.35
CA GLY A 145 -7.91 18.35 0.10
C GLY A 145 -8.64 18.80 -1.16
N HIS A 146 -8.62 20.12 -1.43
CA HIS A 146 -9.22 20.74 -2.61
C HIS A 146 -8.23 20.95 -3.75
N GLU A 147 -6.94 20.81 -3.48
CA GLU A 147 -5.83 21.00 -4.40
C GLU A 147 -4.65 20.13 -3.99
N GLU A 148 -3.77 19.85 -4.92
CA GLU A 148 -2.53 19.13 -4.65
C GLU A 148 -1.53 20.03 -3.91
N LYS A 149 -0.85 19.48 -2.89
CA LYS A 149 0.25 20.15 -2.18
C LYS A 149 1.38 19.19 -1.89
N GLY A 150 2.62 19.71 -1.93
CA GLY A 150 3.83 18.90 -1.74
C GLY A 150 4.30 18.25 -3.03
N ALA A 151 5.46 17.60 -2.96
CA ALA A 151 6.11 16.95 -4.10
C ALA A 151 6.77 15.61 -3.73
N GLU A 152 6.65 15.20 -2.47
CA GLU A 152 7.18 13.94 -1.99
C GLU A 152 6.13 12.81 -2.17
N GLY A 153 6.59 11.57 -2.12
CA GLY A 153 5.70 10.40 -2.17
C GLY A 153 5.22 10.05 -3.57
N PHE A 154 4.02 9.46 -3.67
CA PHE A 154 3.41 9.00 -4.92
C PHE A 154 1.89 8.84 -4.76
N GLY A 155 1.19 8.62 -5.88
CA GLY A 155 -0.25 8.40 -5.86
C GLY A 155 -1.02 9.62 -5.35
N TYR A 156 -1.90 9.40 -4.39
CA TYR A 156 -2.77 10.44 -3.82
C TYR A 156 -2.14 11.20 -2.64
N ASP A 157 -0.87 11.01 -2.33
CA ASP A 157 -0.18 11.72 -1.25
C ASP A 157 -0.35 13.25 -1.29
N PRO A 158 -0.34 13.92 -2.48
CA PRO A 158 -0.54 15.37 -2.56
C PRO A 158 -1.95 15.85 -2.18
N LEU A 159 -2.94 14.95 -2.19
CA LEU A 159 -4.33 15.27 -1.85
C LEU A 159 -4.73 14.83 -0.45
N PHE A 160 -3.94 13.94 0.18
CA PHE A 160 -4.30 13.32 1.44
C PHE A 160 -3.70 14.07 2.64
N TRP A 161 -4.57 14.56 3.51
CA TRP A 161 -4.26 15.29 4.74
C TRP A 161 -4.47 14.39 5.95
N PRO A 162 -3.41 13.80 6.53
CA PRO A 162 -3.53 12.84 7.62
C PRO A 162 -3.98 13.49 8.92
N GLU A 163 -4.88 12.82 9.65
CA GLU A 163 -5.31 13.25 10.99
C GLU A 163 -4.15 13.26 11.99
N TYR A 164 -3.14 12.42 11.79
CA TYR A 164 -1.94 12.36 12.63
C TYR A 164 -1.26 13.72 12.82
N PHE A 165 -1.35 14.60 11.84
CA PHE A 165 -0.83 15.96 11.89
C PHE A 165 -1.97 17.02 12.04
N ASP A 166 -3.09 16.66 12.64
CA ASP A 166 -4.27 17.51 12.75
C ASP A 166 -4.70 18.10 11.39
N CYS A 167 -4.50 17.33 10.31
CA CYS A 167 -4.73 17.77 8.93
C CYS A 167 -4.05 19.12 8.59
N SER A 168 -2.82 19.33 9.05
CA SER A 168 -2.09 20.59 8.83
C SER A 168 -1.19 20.58 7.59
N CYS A 169 -0.89 19.40 7.06
CA CYS A 169 -0.09 19.20 5.84
C CYS A 169 -0.54 17.92 5.11
N THR A 170 -0.20 17.80 3.82
CA THR A 170 -0.41 16.57 3.06
C THR A 170 0.69 15.54 3.32
N LEU A 171 0.46 14.29 2.94
CA LEU A 171 1.52 13.26 2.96
C LEU A 171 2.68 13.58 2.02
N ALA A 172 2.43 14.33 0.94
CA ALA A 172 3.47 14.78 0.02
C ALA A 172 4.32 15.96 0.54
N GLU A 173 3.98 16.52 1.69
CA GLU A 173 4.78 17.53 2.40
C GLU A 173 5.60 16.92 3.54
N VAL A 174 5.41 15.61 3.81
CA VAL A 174 6.07 14.88 4.89
C VAL A 174 7.30 14.14 4.35
N PRO A 175 8.50 14.32 4.96
CA PRO A 175 9.67 13.55 4.56
C PRO A 175 9.44 12.04 4.65
N GLN A 176 9.93 11.27 3.67
CA GLN A 176 9.70 9.82 3.55
C GLN A 176 9.94 9.04 4.85
N ARG A 177 11.00 9.41 5.61
CA ARG A 177 11.32 8.77 6.89
C ARG A 177 10.21 8.93 7.94
N GLU A 178 9.59 10.10 8.00
CA GLU A 178 8.48 10.37 8.93
C GLU A 178 7.19 9.72 8.42
N LYS A 179 6.94 9.80 7.11
CA LYS A 179 5.82 9.12 6.45
C LYS A 179 5.82 7.61 6.76
N ASN A 180 6.97 6.93 6.70
CA ASN A 180 7.07 5.49 6.99
C ASN A 180 6.65 5.13 8.43
N LYS A 181 6.74 6.07 9.38
CA LYS A 181 6.31 5.83 10.76
C LYS A 181 4.80 5.84 10.94
N ILE A 182 4.08 6.57 10.10
CA ILE A 182 2.64 6.83 10.27
C ILE A 182 1.79 6.22 9.17
N SER A 183 2.38 5.89 8.02
CA SER A 183 1.64 5.43 6.84
C SER A 183 0.92 4.10 7.08
N HIS A 184 -0.14 3.89 6.29
CA HIS A 184 -0.87 2.62 6.22
C HIS A 184 0.06 1.42 6.08
N ARG A 185 1.04 1.48 5.15
CA ARG A 185 2.04 0.40 4.97
C ARG A 185 2.94 0.23 6.19
N GLY A 186 3.42 1.33 6.78
CA GLY A 186 4.18 1.29 8.01
C GLY A 186 3.39 0.67 9.18
N ASN A 187 2.08 0.96 9.27
CA ASN A 187 1.18 0.35 10.26
C ASN A 187 1.02 -1.16 10.01
N ALA A 188 0.73 -1.57 8.76
CA ALA A 188 0.60 -2.98 8.38
C ALA A 188 1.88 -3.79 8.67
N LEU A 189 3.06 -3.22 8.37
CA LEU A 189 4.35 -3.85 8.64
C LEU A 189 4.61 -4.03 10.15
N ARG A 190 4.18 -3.07 10.97
CA ARG A 190 4.26 -3.20 12.45
C ARG A 190 3.34 -4.30 12.98
N GLU A 191 2.14 -4.40 12.44
CA GLU A 191 1.21 -5.50 12.79
C GLU A 191 1.77 -6.85 12.36
N LEU A 192 2.28 -6.97 11.14
CA LEU A 192 2.94 -8.19 10.67
C LEU A 192 4.07 -8.60 11.62
N LYS A 193 4.89 -7.64 12.04
CA LYS A 193 5.98 -7.89 12.99
C LYS A 193 5.49 -8.44 14.33
N LYS A 194 4.37 -7.94 14.85
CA LYS A 194 3.79 -8.45 16.10
C LYS A 194 3.35 -9.91 15.96
N TYR A 195 2.67 -10.26 14.85
CA TYR A 195 2.25 -11.65 14.61
C TYR A 195 3.44 -12.59 14.56
N LEU A 196 4.49 -12.26 13.82
CA LEU A 196 5.68 -13.09 13.68
C LEU A 196 6.51 -13.21 14.96
N SER A 197 6.43 -12.23 15.88
CA SER A 197 7.15 -12.27 17.15
C SER A 197 6.42 -13.09 18.21
N ASN A 198 5.14 -13.40 18.02
CA ASN A 198 4.31 -14.15 18.95
C ASN A 198 4.08 -15.62 18.50
N SER A 199 4.61 -15.99 17.35
CA SER A 199 4.58 -17.33 16.78
C SER A 199 5.90 -18.06 17.05
#